data_c02849ae301c76e3d9500dd6f6e5a36a
#
_entry.id   c02849ae301c76e3d9500dd6f6e5a36a
#
_cell.length_a   1.000
_cell.length_b   1.000
_cell.length_c   1.000
_cell.angle_alpha   90.00
_cell.angle_beta   90.00
_cell.angle_gamma   90.00
#
_symmetry.space_group_name_H-M   'P 1'
#
loop_
_entity.id
_entity.type
_entity.pdbx_description
1 polymer ?
#
loop_
_entity_poly.entity_id
_entity_poly.type
_entity_poly.pdbx_seq_one_letter_code
_entity_poly.pdbx_strand_id
1 'polypeptide(L)'
;MGKPIKALLQQKFADATTACGDAARVMKAHGPNQIQFWFIALAIGIAAGFAAVLFRLGIYAIQTTAYGTDDVLTLHSFAAGLAWYQILLIPICGGLIVGIILDRFTDDGRVRSVADVIEGAALSEGRVEVRRGLASAAASMITLSTGGSTGREGPVVHLAAVISTGICRWINANGIT
;
A
#
# COMPACT_ATOMS: atom_id res chain seq x y z
N MET A 1 7.46 46.44 -19.69
CA MET A 1 6.30 47.00 -18.99
C MET A 1 5.57 45.82 -18.36
N GLY A 2 5.75 45.58 -17.05
CA GLY A 2 5.10 44.46 -16.34
C GLY A 2 3.64 44.78 -16.07
N LYS A 3 2.74 43.77 -16.29
CA LYS A 3 1.33 43.90 -15.92
C LYS A 3 1.24 44.15 -14.42
N PRO A 4 0.39 45.08 -13.96
CA PRO A 4 0.26 45.39 -12.53
C PRO A 4 -0.22 44.12 -11.76
N ILE A 5 0.40 43.87 -10.63
CA ILE A 5 0.16 42.69 -9.78
C ILE A 5 -1.33 42.46 -9.49
N LYS A 6 -2.14 43.52 -9.38
CA LYS A 6 -3.58 43.45 -9.21
C LYS A 6 -4.29 42.79 -10.40
N ALA A 7 -3.84 43.00 -11.64
CA ALA A 7 -4.43 42.36 -12.81
C ALA A 7 -4.12 40.85 -12.88
N LEU A 8 -2.90 40.46 -12.44
CA LEU A 8 -2.52 39.06 -12.32
C LEU A 8 -3.28 38.31 -11.25
N LEU A 9 -3.55 38.96 -10.12
CA LEU A 9 -4.37 38.37 -9.06
C LEU A 9 -5.84 38.25 -9.50
N GLN A 10 -6.42 39.28 -10.13
CA GLN A 10 -7.77 39.20 -10.67
C GLN A 10 -7.92 38.11 -11.75
N GLN A 11 -6.93 37.95 -12.60
CA GLN A 11 -6.93 36.88 -13.60
C GLN A 11 -6.88 35.50 -12.95
N LYS A 12 -6.01 35.29 -11.95
CA LYS A 12 -5.96 34.02 -11.21
C LYS A 12 -7.26 33.71 -10.43
N PHE A 13 -7.90 34.72 -9.85
CA PHE A 13 -9.21 34.54 -9.20
C PHE A 13 -10.32 34.23 -10.22
N ALA A 14 -10.31 34.86 -11.37
CA ALA A 14 -11.25 34.56 -12.45
C ALA A 14 -11.04 33.15 -13.00
N ASP A 15 -9.78 32.72 -13.21
CA ASP A 15 -9.44 31.37 -13.66
C ASP A 15 -9.83 30.31 -12.61
N ALA A 16 -9.65 30.60 -11.32
CA ALA A 16 -10.05 29.71 -10.23
C ALA A 16 -11.59 29.57 -10.12
N THR A 17 -12.34 30.67 -10.31
CA THR A 17 -13.81 30.62 -10.29
C THR A 17 -14.39 29.93 -11.53
N THR A 18 -13.79 30.08 -12.70
CA THR A 18 -14.18 29.36 -13.91
C THR A 18 -13.86 27.87 -13.79
N ALA A 19 -12.67 27.52 -13.29
CA ALA A 19 -12.31 26.12 -13.03
C ALA A 19 -13.26 25.43 -12.01
N CYS A 20 -13.64 26.16 -10.95
CA CYS A 20 -14.62 25.65 -9.98
C CYS A 20 -16.02 25.50 -10.59
N GLY A 21 -16.43 26.44 -11.44
CA GLY A 21 -17.71 26.38 -12.18
C GLY A 21 -17.75 25.24 -13.21
N ASP A 22 -16.65 24.99 -13.88
CA ASP A 22 -16.53 23.90 -14.84
C ASP A 22 -16.46 22.54 -14.13
N ALA A 23 -15.79 22.44 -13.00
CA ALA A 23 -15.83 21.26 -12.16
C ALA A 23 -17.25 20.97 -11.64
N ALA A 24 -18.00 21.99 -11.23
CA ALA A 24 -19.40 21.84 -10.81
C ALA A 24 -20.32 21.44 -11.98
N ARG A 25 -20.08 21.93 -13.20
CA ARG A 25 -20.83 21.50 -14.40
C ARG A 25 -20.52 20.06 -14.79
N VAL A 26 -19.26 19.65 -14.74
CA VAL A 26 -18.85 18.26 -15.00
C VAL A 26 -19.48 17.31 -13.98
N MET A 27 -19.49 17.68 -12.70
CA MET A 27 -20.17 16.90 -11.65
C MET A 27 -21.69 16.81 -11.89
N LYS A 28 -22.33 17.88 -12.36
CA LYS A 28 -23.77 17.90 -12.64
C LYS A 28 -24.14 17.15 -13.92
N ALA A 29 -23.25 17.08 -14.91
CA ALA A 29 -23.48 16.39 -16.17
C ALA A 29 -23.31 14.86 -16.09
N HIS A 30 -22.52 14.35 -15.13
CA HIS A 30 -22.19 12.93 -15.02
C HIS A 30 -23.02 12.16 -13.98
N GLY A 31 -23.99 12.77 -13.32
CA GLY A 31 -24.99 12.12 -12.48
C GLY A 31 -24.47 11.53 -11.14
N PRO A 32 -25.35 10.93 -10.33
CA PRO A 32 -25.05 10.45 -8.98
C PRO A 32 -23.99 9.35 -8.91
N ASN A 33 -23.81 8.57 -9.97
CA ASN A 33 -22.83 7.47 -10.01
C ASN A 33 -21.38 7.94 -9.90
N GLN A 34 -21.06 9.13 -10.42
CA GLN A 34 -19.70 9.65 -10.37
C GLN A 34 -19.34 10.18 -8.99
N ILE A 35 -20.26 10.80 -8.27
CA ILE A 35 -20.04 11.26 -6.90
C ILE A 35 -19.80 10.05 -5.98
N GLN A 36 -20.58 9.00 -6.16
CA GLN A 36 -20.44 7.75 -5.41
C GLN A 36 -19.05 7.12 -5.66
N PHE A 37 -18.57 7.11 -6.90
CA PHE A 37 -17.23 6.65 -7.24
C PHE A 37 -16.14 7.42 -6.47
N TRP A 38 -16.24 8.76 -6.38
CA TRP A 38 -15.26 9.57 -5.66
C TRP A 38 -15.22 9.26 -4.15
N PHE A 39 -16.39 9.04 -3.53
CA PHE A 39 -16.47 8.65 -2.12
C PHE A 39 -15.88 7.25 -1.88
N ILE A 40 -16.14 6.31 -2.79
CA ILE A 40 -15.57 4.97 -2.71
C ILE A 40 -14.05 5.03 -2.87
N ALA A 41 -13.53 5.76 -3.86
CA ALA A 41 -12.11 5.95 -4.08
C ALA A 41 -11.42 6.60 -2.87
N LEU A 42 -12.04 7.61 -2.25
CA LEU A 42 -11.56 8.24 -1.04
C LEU A 42 -11.51 7.23 0.14
N ALA A 43 -12.56 6.45 0.33
CA ALA A 43 -12.63 5.45 1.40
C ALA A 43 -11.54 4.37 1.21
N ILE A 44 -11.34 3.89 -0.03
CA ILE A 44 -10.28 2.94 -0.37
C ILE A 44 -8.89 3.56 -0.10
N GLY A 45 -8.68 4.82 -0.49
CA GLY A 45 -7.41 5.52 -0.26
C GLY A 45 -7.10 5.67 1.23
N ILE A 46 -8.07 6.03 2.05
CA ILE A 46 -7.92 6.12 3.51
C ILE A 46 -7.59 4.75 4.10
N ALA A 47 -8.35 3.71 3.73
CA ALA A 47 -8.13 2.34 4.23
C ALA A 47 -6.76 1.79 3.81
N ALA A 48 -6.34 2.03 2.56
CA ALA A 48 -5.01 1.65 2.08
C ALA A 48 -3.89 2.40 2.81
N GLY A 49 -4.09 3.70 3.09
CA GLY A 49 -3.16 4.50 3.90
C GLY A 49 -2.98 3.93 5.31
N PHE A 50 -4.08 3.59 5.99
CA PHE A 50 -4.02 2.92 7.29
C PHE A 50 -3.30 1.57 7.23
N ALA A 51 -3.56 0.76 6.20
CA ALA A 51 -2.88 -0.52 6.03
C ALA A 51 -1.37 -0.35 5.80
N ALA A 52 -0.95 0.67 5.04
CA ALA A 52 0.46 0.99 4.86
C ALA A 52 1.14 1.41 6.17
N VAL A 53 0.46 2.20 7.01
CA VAL A 53 0.95 2.56 8.35
C VAL A 53 1.05 1.32 9.24
N LEU A 54 0.02 0.47 9.28
CA LEU A 54 0.04 -0.78 10.05
C LEU A 54 1.16 -1.72 9.58
N PHE A 55 1.37 -1.83 8.27
CA PHE A 55 2.46 -2.62 7.70
C PHE A 55 3.82 -2.11 8.18
N ARG A 56 4.03 -0.78 8.18
CA ARG A 56 5.25 -0.15 8.67
C ARG A 56 5.45 -0.35 10.17
N LEU A 57 4.38 -0.18 10.96
CA LEU A 57 4.42 -0.43 12.41
C LEU A 57 4.71 -1.91 12.72
N GLY A 58 4.18 -2.83 11.93
CA GLY A 58 4.47 -4.26 12.04
C GLY A 58 5.96 -4.57 11.80
N ILE A 59 6.55 -3.99 10.74
CA ILE A 59 8.00 -4.11 10.50
C ILE A 59 8.78 -3.59 11.71
N TYR A 60 8.43 -2.41 12.18
CA TYR A 60 9.08 -1.78 13.33
C TYR A 60 9.00 -2.65 14.60
N ALA A 61 7.81 -3.15 14.92
CA ALA A 61 7.59 -4.00 16.09
C ALA A 61 8.41 -5.30 16.04
N ILE A 62 8.50 -5.94 14.86
CA ILE A 62 9.31 -7.16 14.70
C ILE A 62 10.80 -6.82 14.81
N GLN A 63 11.26 -5.71 14.20
CA GLN A 63 12.66 -5.29 14.30
C GLN A 63 13.07 -4.98 15.74
N THR A 64 12.23 -4.23 16.46
CA THR A 64 12.47 -3.92 17.89
C THR A 64 12.57 -5.19 18.72
N THR A 65 11.69 -6.17 18.46
CA THR A 65 11.71 -7.44 19.21
C THR A 65 12.91 -8.31 18.83
N ALA A 66 13.30 -8.35 17.55
CA ALA A 66 14.37 -9.20 17.05
C ALA A 66 15.76 -8.64 17.37
N TYR A 67 15.94 -7.34 17.24
CA TYR A 67 17.25 -6.68 17.39
C TYR A 67 17.38 -5.85 18.66
N GLY A 68 16.27 -5.59 19.39
CA GLY A 68 16.29 -4.81 20.64
C GLY A 68 16.55 -3.31 20.44
N THR A 69 16.36 -2.78 19.23
CA THR A 69 16.59 -1.37 18.91
C THR A 69 15.34 -0.71 18.38
N ASP A 70 15.13 0.54 18.77
CA ASP A 70 13.99 1.35 18.37
C ASP A 70 14.25 2.16 17.09
N ASP A 71 15.49 2.18 16.58
CA ASP A 71 15.85 3.02 15.44
C ASP A 71 16.29 2.20 14.22
N VAL A 72 15.44 2.20 13.21
CA VAL A 72 15.69 1.51 11.92
C VAL A 72 16.87 2.10 11.16
N LEU A 73 17.18 3.39 11.36
CA LEU A 73 18.31 4.06 10.71
C LEU A 73 19.64 3.67 11.30
N THR A 74 19.67 3.29 12.59
CA THR A 74 20.86 2.85 13.30
C THR A 74 21.00 1.33 13.38
N LEU A 75 20.10 0.58 12.74
CA LEU A 75 20.11 -0.89 12.76
C LEU A 75 21.46 -1.48 12.37
N HIS A 76 22.14 -0.88 11.39
CA HIS A 76 23.49 -1.28 10.97
C HIS A 76 24.52 -1.13 12.12
N SER A 77 24.49 0.00 12.82
CA SER A 77 25.40 0.25 13.95
C SER A 77 25.10 -0.64 15.15
N PHE A 78 23.83 -0.94 15.36
CA PHE A 78 23.37 -1.84 16.42
C PHE A 78 23.72 -3.29 16.12
N ALA A 79 23.56 -3.73 14.87
CA ALA A 79 23.94 -5.06 14.42
C ALA A 79 25.43 -5.34 14.62
N ALA A 80 26.27 -4.31 14.50
CA ALA A 80 27.70 -4.43 14.77
C ALA A 80 28.04 -4.76 16.25
N GLY A 81 27.13 -4.44 17.17
CA GLY A 81 27.25 -4.76 18.62
C GLY A 81 26.65 -6.11 19.02
N LEU A 82 25.89 -6.77 18.13
CA LEU A 82 25.26 -8.06 18.40
C LEU A 82 26.27 -9.21 18.31
N ALA A 83 26.02 -10.26 19.07
CA ALA A 83 26.82 -11.48 18.95
C ALA A 83 26.60 -12.10 17.55
N TRP A 84 27.67 -12.62 16.95
CA TRP A 84 27.65 -13.16 15.58
C TRP A 84 26.55 -14.21 15.34
N TYR A 85 26.22 -15.01 16.33
CA TYR A 85 25.16 -16.02 16.24
C TYR A 85 23.75 -15.39 16.16
N GLN A 86 23.52 -14.23 16.78
CA GLN A 86 22.24 -13.51 16.69
C GLN A 86 22.03 -12.96 15.27
N ILE A 87 23.09 -12.39 14.69
CA ILE A 87 23.05 -11.88 13.31
C ILE A 87 22.72 -13.00 12.31
N LEU A 88 23.16 -14.24 12.60
CA LEU A 88 22.91 -15.40 11.76
C LEU A 88 21.51 -16.01 12.03
N LEU A 89 21.13 -16.14 13.30
CA LEU A 89 19.88 -16.81 13.68
C LEU A 89 18.62 -16.02 13.30
N ILE A 90 18.64 -14.69 13.41
CA ILE A 90 17.48 -13.85 13.11
C ILE A 90 16.98 -14.07 11.67
N PRO A 91 17.81 -13.93 10.61
CA PRO A 91 17.35 -14.16 9.25
C PRO A 91 17.02 -15.64 8.96
N ILE A 92 17.70 -16.61 9.60
CA ILE A 92 17.39 -18.03 9.47
C ILE A 92 15.98 -18.31 10.02
N CYS A 93 15.69 -17.88 11.24
CA CYS A 93 14.35 -18.03 11.84
C CYS A 93 13.28 -17.28 11.03
N GLY A 94 13.59 -16.07 10.59
CA GLY A 94 12.69 -15.29 9.72
C GLY A 94 12.38 -16.00 8.43
N GLY A 95 13.39 -16.52 7.73
CA GLY A 95 13.23 -17.28 6.49
C GLY A 95 12.41 -18.56 6.68
N LEU A 96 12.63 -19.27 7.80
CA LEU A 96 11.87 -20.48 8.11
C LEU A 96 10.39 -20.17 8.36
N ILE A 97 10.08 -19.12 9.10
CA ILE A 97 8.70 -18.67 9.32
C ILE A 97 8.04 -18.26 8.01
N VAL A 98 8.75 -17.50 7.17
CA VAL A 98 8.27 -17.10 5.84
C VAL A 98 8.00 -18.31 4.97
N GLY A 99 8.92 -19.30 4.95
CA GLY A 99 8.73 -20.54 4.20
C GLY A 99 7.45 -21.29 4.63
N ILE A 100 7.21 -21.43 5.93
CA ILE A 100 6.01 -22.07 6.46
C ILE A 100 4.74 -21.29 6.08
N ILE A 101 4.77 -19.95 6.17
CA ILE A 101 3.62 -19.11 5.79
C ILE A 101 3.31 -19.29 4.31
N LEU A 102 4.31 -19.24 3.45
CA LEU A 102 4.11 -19.38 2.00
C LEU A 102 3.62 -20.78 1.64
N ASP A 103 4.18 -21.84 2.22
CA ASP A 103 3.75 -23.22 1.99
C ASP A 103 2.29 -23.46 2.40
N ARG A 104 1.86 -22.87 3.51
CA ARG A 104 0.49 -23.08 4.05
C ARG A 104 -0.58 -22.22 3.41
N PHE A 105 -0.24 -21.05 2.89
CA PHE A 105 -1.22 -20.04 2.46
C PHE A 105 -1.10 -19.66 1.00
N THR A 106 -0.06 -20.11 0.28
CA THR A 106 0.19 -19.76 -1.11
C THR A 106 0.43 -21.04 -1.91
N ASP A 107 -0.34 -21.26 -2.99
CA ASP A 107 -0.26 -22.52 -3.78
C ASP A 107 1.06 -22.62 -4.56
N ASP A 108 1.66 -21.51 -4.90
CA ASP A 108 2.91 -21.41 -5.68
C ASP A 108 4.16 -21.09 -4.84
N GLY A 109 4.00 -20.99 -3.50
CA GLY A 109 5.11 -20.75 -2.58
C GLY A 109 5.82 -19.41 -2.75
N ARG A 110 5.22 -18.45 -3.47
CA ARG A 110 5.84 -17.16 -3.74
C ARG A 110 5.11 -15.98 -3.11
N VAL A 111 5.87 -14.94 -2.81
CA VAL A 111 5.33 -13.65 -2.35
C VAL A 111 4.68 -12.93 -3.54
N ARG A 112 3.47 -12.42 -3.35
CA ARG A 112 2.75 -11.62 -4.33
C ARG A 112 3.37 -10.22 -4.46
N SER A 113 3.39 -9.72 -5.69
CA SER A 113 4.02 -8.46 -6.06
C SER A 113 3.06 -7.55 -6.83
N VAL A 114 3.57 -6.42 -7.30
CA VAL A 114 2.83 -5.51 -8.19
C VAL A 114 2.41 -6.23 -9.49
N ALA A 115 3.23 -7.16 -9.98
CA ALA A 115 2.91 -7.93 -11.19
C ALA A 115 1.61 -8.73 -11.03
N ASP A 116 1.39 -9.34 -9.85
CA ASP A 116 0.15 -10.08 -9.56
C ASP A 116 -1.08 -9.15 -9.51
N VAL A 117 -0.91 -7.89 -9.12
CA VAL A 117 -1.99 -6.89 -9.16
C VAL A 117 -2.32 -6.52 -10.60
N ILE A 118 -1.31 -6.33 -11.45
CA ILE A 118 -1.48 -6.03 -12.88
C ILE A 118 -2.18 -7.21 -13.58
N GLU A 119 -1.72 -8.44 -13.29
CA GLU A 119 -2.33 -9.66 -13.83
C GLU A 119 -3.79 -9.80 -13.37
N GLY A 120 -4.08 -9.57 -12.09
CA GLY A 120 -5.42 -9.57 -11.53
C GLY A 120 -6.32 -8.51 -12.17
N ALA A 121 -5.80 -7.32 -12.45
CA ALA A 121 -6.52 -6.27 -13.16
C ALA A 121 -6.83 -6.65 -14.62
N ALA A 122 -5.91 -7.34 -15.29
CA ALA A 122 -6.05 -7.71 -16.70
C ALA A 122 -6.92 -8.96 -16.91
N LEU A 123 -6.80 -9.97 -16.05
CA LEU A 123 -7.38 -11.30 -16.25
C LEU A 123 -8.56 -11.62 -15.32
N SER A 124 -8.66 -10.94 -14.18
CA SER A 124 -9.61 -11.28 -13.10
C SER A 124 -10.49 -10.09 -12.69
N GLU A 125 -10.79 -9.19 -13.61
CA GLU A 125 -11.65 -8.00 -13.35
C GLU A 125 -11.20 -7.19 -12.12
N GLY A 126 -9.89 -7.11 -11.87
CA GLY A 126 -9.33 -6.41 -10.72
C GLY A 126 -9.46 -7.14 -9.38
N ARG A 127 -9.93 -8.39 -9.38
CA ARG A 127 -10.11 -9.19 -8.15
C ARG A 127 -8.81 -9.84 -7.71
N VAL A 128 -8.41 -9.59 -6.47
CA VAL A 128 -7.24 -10.19 -5.83
C VAL A 128 -7.72 -11.08 -4.67
N GLU A 129 -7.09 -12.24 -4.51
CA GLU A 129 -7.42 -13.13 -3.41
C GLU A 129 -6.91 -12.58 -2.07
N VAL A 130 -7.84 -12.26 -1.18
CA VAL A 130 -7.57 -11.63 0.12
C VAL A 130 -6.65 -12.50 0.99
N ARG A 131 -6.91 -13.81 1.06
CA ARG A 131 -6.16 -14.73 1.92
C ARG A 131 -4.69 -14.83 1.50
N ARG A 132 -4.43 -15.01 0.22
CA ARG A 132 -3.07 -15.09 -0.35
C ARG A 132 -2.36 -13.75 -0.24
N GLY A 133 -3.10 -12.64 -0.45
CA GLY A 133 -2.56 -11.30 -0.34
C GLY A 133 -2.10 -10.96 1.08
N LEU A 134 -2.89 -11.29 2.10
CA LEU A 134 -2.52 -11.08 3.50
C LEU A 134 -1.33 -11.95 3.92
N ALA A 135 -1.30 -13.22 3.51
CA ALA A 135 -0.19 -14.11 3.78
C ALA A 135 1.12 -13.59 3.15
N SER A 136 1.04 -13.13 1.90
CA SER A 136 2.16 -12.51 1.20
C SER A 136 2.65 -11.23 1.88
N ALA A 137 1.74 -10.39 2.34
CA ALA A 137 2.10 -9.18 3.08
C ALA A 137 2.78 -9.52 4.42
N ALA A 138 2.28 -10.50 5.15
CA ALA A 138 2.90 -10.98 6.40
C ALA A 138 4.31 -11.57 6.14
N ALA A 139 4.46 -12.40 5.11
CA ALA A 139 5.74 -12.96 4.71
C ALA A 139 6.74 -11.85 4.35
N SER A 140 6.31 -10.85 3.58
CA SER A 140 7.15 -9.68 3.23
C SER A 140 7.53 -8.85 4.45
N MET A 141 6.60 -8.65 5.39
CA MET A 141 6.85 -7.95 6.64
C MET A 141 7.93 -8.63 7.45
N ILE A 142 7.86 -9.95 7.63
CA ILE A 142 8.85 -10.74 8.34
C ILE A 142 10.20 -10.69 7.62
N THR A 143 10.22 -10.88 6.30
CA THR A 143 11.45 -10.82 5.50
C THR A 143 12.16 -9.48 5.67
N LEU A 144 11.42 -8.37 5.55
CA LEU A 144 11.97 -7.01 5.70
C LEU A 144 12.47 -6.75 7.11
N SER A 145 11.80 -7.33 8.12
CA SER A 145 12.15 -7.13 9.52
C SER A 145 13.36 -7.94 9.96
N THR A 146 13.63 -9.08 9.30
CA THR A 146 14.72 -9.99 9.65
C THR A 146 15.98 -9.80 8.79
N GLY A 147 16.05 -8.70 8.03
CA GLY A 147 17.23 -8.32 7.25
C GLY A 147 17.21 -8.76 5.79
N GLY A 148 16.09 -9.32 5.30
CA GLY A 148 15.93 -9.64 3.90
C GLY A 148 15.79 -8.38 3.03
N SER A 149 16.48 -8.34 1.90
CA SER A 149 16.44 -7.22 0.95
C SER A 149 15.30 -7.41 -0.04
N THR A 150 14.10 -7.02 0.34
CA THR A 150 12.94 -6.96 -0.57
C THR A 150 12.40 -5.53 -0.64
N GLY A 151 11.76 -5.17 -1.77
CA GLY A 151 11.12 -3.87 -1.91
C GLY A 151 9.91 -3.74 -0.96
N ARG A 152 9.77 -2.59 -0.33
CA ARG A 152 8.61 -2.28 0.55
C ARG A 152 7.36 -1.93 -0.26
N GLU A 153 7.52 -1.50 -1.49
CA GLU A 153 6.45 -0.97 -2.33
C GLU A 153 5.49 -2.06 -2.82
N GLY A 154 6.02 -3.21 -3.25
CA GLY A 154 5.24 -4.32 -3.77
C GLY A 154 4.16 -4.81 -2.80
N PRO A 155 4.49 -5.18 -1.56
CA PRO A 155 3.53 -5.61 -0.56
C PRO A 155 2.47 -4.56 -0.22
N VAL A 156 2.82 -3.27 -0.18
CA VAL A 156 1.88 -2.18 0.12
C VAL A 156 0.88 -1.99 -1.02
N VAL A 157 1.34 -2.01 -2.27
CA VAL A 157 0.46 -1.93 -3.46
C VAL A 157 -0.48 -3.13 -3.50
N HIS A 158 0.02 -4.33 -3.21
CA HIS A 158 -0.79 -5.53 -3.16
C HIS A 158 -1.83 -5.49 -2.03
N LEU A 159 -1.48 -4.99 -0.83
CA LEU A 159 -2.42 -4.76 0.26
C LEU A 159 -3.53 -3.76 -0.13
N ALA A 160 -3.18 -2.67 -0.81
CA ALA A 160 -4.16 -1.71 -1.32
C ALA A 160 -5.14 -2.37 -2.30
N ALA A 161 -4.66 -3.24 -3.19
CA ALA A 161 -5.50 -4.00 -4.11
C ALA A 161 -6.43 -4.98 -3.39
N VAL A 162 -5.93 -5.67 -2.35
CA VAL A 162 -6.73 -6.55 -1.50
C VAL A 162 -7.85 -5.78 -0.79
N ILE A 163 -7.55 -4.61 -0.23
CA ILE A 163 -8.53 -3.75 0.45
C ILE A 163 -9.56 -3.25 -0.55
N SER A 164 -9.13 -2.77 -1.72
CA SER A 164 -10.00 -2.34 -2.80
C SER A 164 -10.98 -3.45 -3.20
N THR A 165 -10.45 -4.66 -3.45
CA THR A 165 -11.28 -5.84 -3.76
C THR A 165 -12.28 -6.14 -2.63
N GLY A 166 -11.88 -6.06 -1.37
CA GLY A 166 -12.73 -6.28 -0.21
C GLY A 166 -13.88 -5.27 -0.15
N ILE A 167 -13.59 -3.99 -0.32
CA ILE A 167 -14.58 -2.91 -0.30
C ILE A 167 -15.54 -3.04 -1.48
N CYS A 168 -15.03 -3.28 -2.70
CA CYS A 168 -15.86 -3.46 -3.89
C CYS A 168 -16.80 -4.66 -3.76
N ARG A 169 -16.35 -5.76 -3.17
CA ARG A 169 -17.21 -6.92 -2.87
C ARG A 169 -18.30 -6.60 -1.86
N TRP A 170 -17.99 -5.82 -0.83
CA TRP A 170 -18.96 -5.42 0.19
C TRP A 170 -20.06 -4.51 -0.37
N ILE A 171 -19.72 -3.65 -1.36
CA ILE A 171 -20.64 -2.72 -1.99
C ILE A 171 -21.38 -3.37 -3.18
N ASN A 172 -21.10 -4.64 -3.52
CA ASN A 172 -21.60 -5.31 -4.73
C ASN A 172 -21.29 -4.53 -6.03
N ALA A 173 -20.21 -3.79 -6.07
CA ALA A 173 -19.76 -3.10 -7.27
C ALA A 173 -19.30 -4.15 -8.30
N ASN A 174 -19.93 -4.17 -9.45
CA ASN A 174 -19.47 -4.98 -10.59
C ASN A 174 -18.14 -4.42 -11.09
N GLY A 175 -17.18 -5.30 -11.37
CA GLY A 175 -15.79 -4.95 -11.72
C GLY A 175 -15.59 -4.21 -13.05
N ILE A 176 -16.63 -3.56 -13.59
CA ILE A 176 -16.63 -2.78 -14.83
C ILE A 176 -17.08 -1.33 -14.53
N THR A 177 -16.57 -0.76 -13.46
CA THR A 177 -16.79 0.68 -13.21
C THR A 177 -15.47 1.39 -13.00
#